data_1010e5ae718d032999368839e8261b32
#
_entry.id   1010e5ae718d032999368839e8261b32
#
_cell.length_a   1.000
_cell.length_b   1.000
_cell.length_c   1.000
_cell.angle_alpha   90.00
_cell.angle_beta   90.00
_cell.angle_gamma   90.00
#
_symmetry.space_group_name_H-M   'P 1'
#
loop_
_entity.id
_entity.type
_entity.pdbx_description
1 polymer ?
#
loop_
_entity_poly.entity_id
_entity_poly.type
_entity_poly.pdbx_seq_one_letter_code
_entity_poly.pdbx_strand_id
1 'polypeptide(L)'
;MTADNISSIIEESIEKSLLNIKNRSNNFHIIPPIIGIILSNQFGNTIMVSEYKSSGKENYNPIKKYLSEDDANLIDIDLISMYFSSFKMFAGETNIKNLSHLEIYGSNIKVQIYFKFEDFIIIIFLNSNTILDSNEKSMIINYFEDTFSTFGEVLKNYNSLESKETIHRLAKKGTSFLKTLNKQFLQRHNQMYLNNYEQVENLSKKILPVIHNEINEYFKNIEEDLLCNLSREIDSKIQDIIFQSLSNPEQ
;
A
#
# COMPACT_ATOMS: atom_id res chain seq x y z
N MET A 1 12.69 -43.60 4.63
CA MET A 1 12.90 -42.18 5.01
C MET A 1 12.98 -42.15 6.53
N THR A 2 14.02 -41.61 7.11
CA THR A 2 14.13 -41.52 8.56
C THR A 2 13.46 -40.25 9.08
N ALA A 3 13.04 -40.23 10.34
CA ALA A 3 12.44 -39.04 10.97
C ALA A 3 13.32 -37.77 10.82
N ASP A 4 14.64 -37.97 10.74
CA ASP A 4 15.62 -36.90 10.52
C ASP A 4 15.43 -36.24 9.13
N ASN A 5 15.01 -36.99 8.09
CA ASN A 5 14.71 -36.43 6.77
C ASN A 5 13.46 -35.55 6.79
N ILE A 6 12.42 -35.90 7.56
CA ILE A 6 11.17 -35.09 7.66
C ILE A 6 11.47 -33.79 8.40
N SER A 7 12.26 -33.85 9.47
CA SER A 7 12.69 -32.65 10.21
C SER A 7 13.44 -31.67 9.29
N SER A 8 14.36 -32.19 8.48
CA SER A 8 15.15 -31.40 7.54
C SER A 8 14.25 -30.73 6.48
N ILE A 9 13.21 -31.42 5.98
CA ILE A 9 12.25 -30.85 5.01
C ILE A 9 11.42 -29.75 5.64
N ILE A 10 10.98 -29.93 6.89
CA ILE A 10 10.20 -28.90 7.62
C ILE A 10 11.07 -27.67 7.87
N GLU A 11 12.32 -27.85 8.31
CA GLU A 11 13.26 -26.74 8.52
C GLU A 11 13.53 -25.97 7.22
N GLU A 12 13.80 -26.67 6.11
CA GLU A 12 14.00 -26.06 4.79
C GLU A 12 12.78 -25.28 4.32
N SER A 13 11.57 -25.78 4.58
CA SER A 13 10.32 -25.11 4.21
C SER A 13 10.09 -23.85 5.02
N ILE A 14 10.37 -23.88 6.32
CA ILE A 14 10.30 -22.71 7.18
C ILE A 14 11.32 -21.65 6.72
N GLU A 15 12.57 -22.04 6.48
CA GLU A 15 13.60 -21.14 5.97
C GLU A 15 13.21 -20.50 4.64
N LYS A 16 12.65 -21.29 3.73
CA LYS A 16 12.13 -20.81 2.44
C LYS A 16 11.00 -19.81 2.60
N SER A 17 10.07 -20.06 3.51
CA SER A 17 8.97 -19.16 3.83
C SER A 17 9.47 -17.85 4.44
N LEU A 18 10.41 -17.93 5.38
CA LEU A 18 11.07 -16.77 5.99
C LEU A 18 11.87 -15.95 4.97
N LEU A 19 12.56 -16.62 4.03
CA LEU A 19 13.28 -15.96 2.94
C LEU A 19 12.31 -15.25 1.98
N ASN A 20 11.15 -15.85 1.68
CA ASN A 20 10.11 -15.25 0.86
C ASN A 20 9.51 -14.00 1.52
N ILE A 21 9.30 -14.02 2.84
CA ILE A 21 8.85 -12.87 3.63
C ILE A 21 9.89 -11.75 3.53
N LYS A 22 11.18 -12.07 3.76
CA LYS A 22 12.29 -11.13 3.66
C LYS A 22 12.43 -10.54 2.25
N ASN A 23 12.27 -11.36 1.22
CA ASN A 23 12.32 -10.91 -0.17
C ASN A 23 11.10 -10.05 -0.56
N ARG A 24 9.92 -10.35 -0.03
CA ARG A 24 8.73 -9.49 -0.22
C ARG A 24 8.94 -8.12 0.44
N SER A 25 9.53 -8.04 1.62
CA SER A 25 9.85 -6.75 2.26
C SER A 25 10.82 -5.91 1.39
N ASN A 26 11.74 -6.54 0.67
CA ASN A 26 12.66 -5.87 -0.23
C ASN A 26 12.02 -5.45 -1.58
N ASN A 27 10.96 -6.13 -2.02
CA ASN A 27 10.25 -5.81 -3.27
C ASN A 27 9.30 -4.59 -3.15
N PHE A 28 8.95 -4.14 -1.94
CA PHE A 28 8.22 -2.87 -1.74
C PHE A 28 8.98 -1.63 -2.24
N HIS A 29 10.27 -1.74 -2.58
CA HIS A 29 11.05 -0.65 -3.15
C HIS A 29 10.73 -0.31 -4.61
N ILE A 30 9.98 -1.17 -5.32
CA ILE A 30 9.72 -0.99 -6.77
C ILE A 30 8.57 -0.02 -7.01
N ILE A 31 7.54 -0.03 -6.14
CA ILE A 31 6.35 0.81 -6.28
C ILE A 31 6.16 1.61 -4.98
N PRO A 32 6.14 2.95 -5.03
CA PRO A 32 5.94 3.74 -3.82
C PRO A 32 4.54 3.46 -3.23
N PRO A 33 4.41 3.38 -1.90
CA PRO A 33 3.12 3.23 -1.23
C PRO A 33 2.12 4.32 -1.65
N ILE A 34 2.57 5.57 -1.65
CA ILE A 34 1.80 6.72 -2.12
C ILE A 34 2.43 7.19 -3.44
N ILE A 35 1.69 7.02 -4.52
CA ILE A 35 2.14 7.30 -5.89
C ILE A 35 2.10 8.80 -6.16
N GLY A 36 1.01 9.44 -5.75
CA GLY A 36 0.84 10.87 -5.94
C GLY A 36 -0.49 11.39 -5.38
N ILE A 37 -0.61 12.71 -5.39
CA ILE A 37 -1.80 13.43 -4.94
C ILE A 37 -2.16 14.47 -5.99
N ILE A 38 -3.44 14.54 -6.36
CA ILE A 38 -4.03 15.59 -7.15
C ILE A 38 -4.91 16.46 -6.23
N LEU A 39 -4.74 17.76 -6.32
CA LEU A 39 -5.64 18.74 -5.77
C LEU A 39 -6.46 19.34 -6.91
N SER A 40 -7.77 19.26 -6.83
CA SER A 40 -8.70 19.90 -7.76
C SER A 40 -9.68 20.78 -7.03
N ASN A 41 -10.33 21.68 -7.78
CA ASN A 41 -11.48 22.40 -7.25
C ASN A 41 -12.75 21.50 -7.34
N GLN A 42 -13.84 21.97 -6.75
CA GLN A 42 -15.12 21.25 -6.74
C GLN A 42 -15.71 21.00 -8.14
N PHE A 43 -15.26 21.73 -9.17
CA PHE A 43 -15.70 21.59 -10.57
C PHE A 43 -14.80 20.62 -11.36
N GLY A 44 -13.77 20.04 -10.75
CA GLY A 44 -12.88 19.08 -11.37
C GLY A 44 -11.69 19.70 -12.12
N ASN A 45 -11.47 21.02 -12.02
CA ASN A 45 -10.25 21.58 -12.59
C ASN A 45 -9.06 21.24 -11.71
N THR A 46 -8.02 20.67 -12.28
CA THR A 46 -6.77 20.37 -11.57
C THR A 46 -6.05 21.66 -11.20
N ILE A 47 -5.76 21.83 -9.91
CA ILE A 47 -5.00 22.98 -9.40
C ILE A 47 -3.54 22.61 -9.25
N MET A 48 -3.26 21.43 -8.66
CA MET A 48 -1.91 21.02 -8.34
C MET A 48 -1.78 19.50 -8.41
N VAL A 49 -0.62 19.03 -8.90
CA VAL A 49 -0.23 17.62 -8.90
C VAL A 49 1.08 17.48 -8.16
N SER A 50 1.12 16.58 -7.20
CA SER A 50 2.31 16.18 -6.48
C SER A 50 2.55 14.69 -6.67
N GLU A 51 3.68 14.32 -7.26
CA GLU A 51 4.00 12.94 -7.59
C GLU A 51 5.28 12.49 -6.89
N TYR A 52 5.30 11.22 -6.48
CA TYR A 52 6.51 10.61 -5.96
C TYR A 52 7.45 10.28 -7.12
N LYS A 53 8.49 11.09 -7.30
CA LYS A 53 9.54 10.86 -8.30
C LYS A 53 10.69 10.10 -7.66
N SER A 54 10.93 8.89 -8.12
CA SER A 54 12.18 8.16 -7.80
C SER A 54 13.36 8.90 -8.41
N SER A 55 14.46 9.03 -7.67
CA SER A 55 15.66 9.74 -8.09
C SER A 55 16.15 9.26 -9.46
N GLY A 56 16.25 10.16 -10.45
CA GLY A 56 16.97 9.96 -11.70
C GLY A 56 16.17 9.97 -13.01
N LYS A 57 14.81 10.12 -12.99
CA LYS A 57 14.01 10.21 -14.23
C LYS A 57 13.17 11.48 -14.24
N GLU A 58 13.62 12.52 -14.94
CA GLU A 58 12.93 13.83 -14.99
C GLU A 58 11.54 13.79 -15.66
N ASN A 59 11.31 12.89 -16.60
CA ASN A 59 10.06 12.79 -17.37
C ASN A 59 9.15 11.65 -16.91
N TYR A 60 9.24 11.23 -15.66
CA TYR A 60 8.44 10.15 -15.14
C TYR A 60 7.20 10.73 -14.45
N ASN A 61 6.01 10.45 -15.00
CA ASN A 61 4.72 10.77 -14.41
C ASN A 61 4.11 9.50 -13.79
N PRO A 62 4.34 9.23 -12.49
CA PRO A 62 3.93 7.99 -11.86
C PRO A 62 2.43 7.74 -11.94
N ILE A 63 1.59 8.75 -11.71
CA ILE A 63 0.12 8.61 -11.76
C ILE A 63 -0.31 8.09 -13.13
N LYS A 64 0.14 8.75 -14.21
CA LYS A 64 -0.22 8.35 -15.58
C LYS A 64 0.24 6.93 -15.90
N LYS A 65 1.46 6.57 -15.50
CA LYS A 65 2.02 5.23 -15.75
C LYS A 65 1.22 4.12 -15.06
N TYR A 66 0.73 4.36 -13.85
CA TYR A 66 -0.04 3.34 -13.12
C TYR A 66 -1.50 3.25 -13.57
N LEU A 67 -2.03 4.28 -14.20
CA LEU A 67 -3.39 4.29 -14.74
C LEU A 67 -3.49 3.75 -16.16
N SER A 68 -2.39 3.73 -16.92
CA SER A 68 -2.34 3.18 -18.28
C SER A 68 -1.18 2.20 -18.41
N GLU A 69 -1.48 0.95 -18.79
CA GLU A 69 -0.46 -0.07 -19.05
C GLU A 69 0.22 0.16 -20.40
N ASP A 70 -0.52 0.62 -21.41
CA ASP A 70 -0.05 0.67 -22.80
C ASP A 70 0.47 2.03 -23.25
N ASP A 71 -0.18 3.14 -22.87
CA ASP A 71 0.26 4.48 -23.24
C ASP A 71 -0.10 5.53 -22.20
N ALA A 72 0.89 5.94 -21.41
CA ALA A 72 0.72 6.99 -20.39
C ALA A 72 0.34 8.37 -20.99
N ASN A 73 0.47 8.57 -22.29
CA ASN A 73 0.10 9.84 -22.94
C ASN A 73 -1.41 9.95 -23.19
N LEU A 74 -2.16 8.85 -23.19
CA LEU A 74 -3.61 8.85 -23.40
C LEU A 74 -4.40 9.36 -22.19
N ILE A 75 -3.78 9.39 -21.00
CA ILE A 75 -4.48 9.80 -19.78
C ILE A 75 -4.21 11.29 -19.52
N ASP A 76 -5.29 12.06 -19.52
CA ASP A 76 -5.30 13.44 -19.07
C ASP A 76 -5.66 13.53 -17.58
N ILE A 77 -4.79 14.17 -16.80
CA ILE A 77 -5.00 14.36 -15.36
C ILE A 77 -6.24 15.22 -15.09
N ASP A 78 -6.54 16.17 -15.97
CA ASP A 78 -7.73 17.00 -15.83
C ASP A 78 -9.01 16.17 -15.98
N LEU A 79 -9.04 15.19 -16.90
CA LEU A 79 -10.17 14.27 -17.03
C LEU A 79 -10.36 13.41 -15.76
N ILE A 80 -9.27 13.01 -15.10
CA ILE A 80 -9.35 12.28 -13.84
C ILE A 80 -9.99 13.15 -12.77
N SER A 81 -9.55 14.40 -12.65
CA SER A 81 -10.09 15.35 -11.69
C SER A 81 -11.58 15.63 -11.94
N MET A 82 -11.97 15.84 -13.20
CA MET A 82 -13.37 16.02 -13.61
C MET A 82 -14.23 14.79 -13.29
N TYR A 83 -13.73 13.59 -13.56
CA TYR A 83 -14.45 12.36 -13.27
C TYR A 83 -14.73 12.23 -11.77
N PHE A 84 -13.72 12.41 -10.92
CA PHE A 84 -13.90 12.27 -9.48
C PHE A 84 -14.72 13.38 -8.85
N SER A 85 -14.65 14.60 -9.35
CA SER A 85 -15.51 15.70 -8.88
C SER A 85 -17.00 15.45 -9.17
N SER A 86 -17.32 14.74 -10.26
CA SER A 86 -18.69 14.39 -10.61
C SER A 86 -19.39 13.54 -9.54
N PHE A 87 -18.65 12.74 -8.75
CA PHE A 87 -19.23 11.99 -7.63
C PHE A 87 -19.80 12.89 -6.54
N LYS A 88 -19.18 14.05 -6.27
CA LYS A 88 -19.70 15.03 -5.29
C LYS A 88 -21.02 15.62 -5.79
N MET A 89 -21.09 15.95 -7.09
CA MET A 89 -22.31 16.47 -7.72
C MET A 89 -23.41 15.40 -7.71
N PHE A 90 -23.10 14.18 -8.15
CA PHE A 90 -24.04 13.06 -8.13
C PHE A 90 -24.58 12.78 -6.73
N ALA A 91 -23.72 12.81 -5.70
CA ALA A 91 -24.15 12.64 -4.31
C ALA A 91 -25.16 13.71 -3.89
N GLY A 92 -24.95 14.96 -4.28
CA GLY A 92 -25.89 16.08 -4.02
C GLY A 92 -27.25 15.88 -4.67
N GLU A 93 -27.30 15.40 -5.91
CA GLU A 93 -28.54 15.16 -6.68
C GLU A 93 -29.28 13.90 -6.19
N THR A 94 -28.59 12.90 -5.70
CA THR A 94 -29.16 11.62 -5.25
C THR A 94 -29.47 11.57 -3.75
N ASN A 95 -29.46 12.70 -3.06
CA ASN A 95 -29.72 12.82 -1.63
C ASN A 95 -28.73 12.01 -0.74
N ILE A 96 -27.54 11.71 -1.25
CA ILE A 96 -26.43 11.19 -0.45
C ILE A 96 -25.81 12.36 0.32
N LYS A 97 -26.25 12.53 1.58
CA LYS A 97 -25.81 13.65 2.41
C LYS A 97 -24.40 13.39 2.95
N ASN A 98 -23.59 14.45 2.98
CA ASN A 98 -22.28 14.46 3.63
C ASN A 98 -21.28 13.43 3.05
N LEU A 99 -21.25 13.26 1.72
CA LEU A 99 -20.18 12.49 1.09
C LEU A 99 -18.84 13.16 1.39
N SER A 100 -18.08 12.59 2.33
CA SER A 100 -16.79 13.12 2.78
C SER A 100 -15.60 12.37 2.22
N HIS A 101 -15.78 11.09 1.88
CA HIS A 101 -14.72 10.20 1.45
C HIS A 101 -15.24 9.10 0.52
N LEU A 102 -14.43 8.73 -0.48
CA LEU A 102 -14.67 7.60 -1.37
C LEU A 102 -13.37 6.83 -1.56
N GLU A 103 -13.42 5.50 -1.53
CA GLU A 103 -12.30 4.62 -1.90
C GLU A 103 -12.65 3.78 -3.11
N ILE A 104 -11.70 3.68 -4.06
CA ILE A 104 -11.82 2.85 -5.26
C ILE A 104 -10.66 1.89 -5.27
N TYR A 105 -10.95 0.60 -5.40
CA TYR A 105 -9.97 -0.47 -5.40
C TYR A 105 -9.79 -1.02 -6.80
N GLY A 106 -8.59 -0.88 -7.34
CA GLY A 106 -8.14 -1.56 -8.56
C GLY A 106 -7.14 -2.67 -8.24
N SER A 107 -6.78 -3.46 -9.25
CA SER A 107 -5.80 -4.55 -9.10
C SER A 107 -4.39 -4.06 -8.79
N ASN A 108 -4.01 -2.91 -9.35
CA ASN A 108 -2.65 -2.34 -9.27
C ASN A 108 -2.60 -1.02 -8.48
N ILE A 109 -3.73 -0.33 -8.35
CA ILE A 109 -3.83 0.99 -7.74
C ILE A 109 -5.10 1.09 -6.88
N LYS A 110 -4.99 1.83 -5.79
CA LYS A 110 -6.12 2.26 -4.97
C LYS A 110 -6.21 3.78 -4.99
N VAL A 111 -7.43 4.32 -5.09
CA VAL A 111 -7.65 5.76 -5.08
C VAL A 111 -8.50 6.13 -3.87
N GLN A 112 -8.04 7.09 -3.10
CA GLN A 112 -8.79 7.70 -1.99
C GLN A 112 -9.13 9.14 -2.35
N ILE A 113 -10.40 9.51 -2.19
CA ILE A 113 -10.90 10.82 -2.58
C ILE A 113 -11.55 11.46 -1.35
N TYR A 114 -11.10 12.66 -1.00
CA TYR A 114 -11.61 13.42 0.13
C TYR A 114 -12.40 14.63 -0.37
N PHE A 115 -13.71 14.67 -0.04
CA PHE A 115 -14.66 15.73 -0.40
C PHE A 115 -15.00 16.66 0.79
N LYS A 116 -14.36 16.46 1.94
CA LYS A 116 -14.68 17.18 3.17
C LYS A 116 -14.39 18.69 3.10
N PHE A 117 -13.58 19.11 2.14
CA PHE A 117 -13.26 20.52 1.91
C PHE A 117 -14.28 21.17 0.98
N GLU A 118 -14.74 22.37 1.33
CA GLU A 118 -15.82 23.04 0.62
C GLU A 118 -15.46 23.29 -0.86
N ASP A 119 -14.31 23.92 -1.09
CA ASP A 119 -13.86 24.37 -2.41
C ASP A 119 -12.95 23.38 -3.14
N PHE A 120 -12.41 22.38 -2.42
CA PHE A 120 -11.33 21.54 -2.90
C PHE A 120 -11.63 20.05 -2.75
N ILE A 121 -11.08 19.27 -3.66
CA ILE A 121 -11.11 17.80 -3.67
C ILE A 121 -9.67 17.30 -3.68
N ILE A 122 -9.33 16.40 -2.76
CA ILE A 122 -8.03 15.76 -2.69
C ILE A 122 -8.17 14.33 -3.21
N ILE A 123 -7.38 13.96 -4.20
CA ILE A 123 -7.37 12.63 -4.82
C ILE A 123 -5.99 12.03 -4.58
N ILE A 124 -5.93 10.93 -3.84
CA ILE A 124 -4.69 10.25 -3.46
C ILE A 124 -4.60 8.93 -4.20
N PHE A 125 -3.50 8.72 -4.90
CA PHE A 125 -3.19 7.48 -5.61
C PHE A 125 -2.22 6.66 -4.77
N LEU A 126 -2.63 5.45 -4.43
CA LEU A 126 -1.90 4.51 -3.60
C LEU A 126 -1.61 3.23 -4.37
N ASN A 127 -0.55 2.54 -4.02
CA ASN A 127 -0.40 1.14 -4.43
C ASN A 127 -1.58 0.32 -3.86
N SER A 128 -2.08 -0.66 -4.62
CA SER A 128 -3.24 -1.48 -4.22
C SER A 128 -3.08 -2.12 -2.83
N ASN A 129 -1.85 -2.50 -2.47
CA ASN A 129 -1.53 -3.14 -1.18
C ASN A 129 -1.28 -2.14 -0.04
N THR A 130 -1.37 -0.83 -0.30
CA THR A 130 -1.12 0.18 0.72
C THR A 130 -2.35 0.40 1.58
N ILE A 131 -2.20 0.25 2.89
CA ILE A 131 -3.21 0.61 3.90
C ILE A 131 -2.63 1.74 4.73
N LEU A 132 -3.21 2.94 4.60
CA LEU A 132 -2.86 4.08 5.43
C LEU A 132 -3.52 3.94 6.80
N ASP A 133 -2.74 4.05 7.86
CA ASP A 133 -3.29 4.09 9.22
C ASP A 133 -3.93 5.47 9.53
N SER A 134 -4.52 5.59 10.73
CA SER A 134 -5.16 6.83 11.17
C SER A 134 -4.19 8.01 11.27
N ASN A 135 -2.93 7.77 11.64
CA ASN A 135 -1.91 8.81 11.75
C ASN A 135 -1.51 9.34 10.37
N GLU A 136 -1.29 8.44 9.41
CA GLU A 136 -0.93 8.80 8.03
C GLU A 136 -2.08 9.55 7.34
N LYS A 137 -3.31 9.08 7.52
CA LYS A 137 -4.51 9.80 7.05
C LYS A 137 -4.61 11.19 7.67
N SER A 138 -4.40 11.30 8.98
CA SER A 138 -4.43 12.59 9.69
C SER A 138 -3.31 13.52 9.23
N MET A 139 -2.09 13.02 9.00
CA MET A 139 -0.98 13.81 8.47
C MET A 139 -1.30 14.41 7.11
N ILE A 140 -1.93 13.63 6.22
CA ILE A 140 -2.33 14.11 4.89
C ILE A 140 -3.40 15.21 5.04
N ILE A 141 -4.41 14.95 5.84
CA ILE A 141 -5.50 15.90 6.06
C ILE A 141 -4.99 17.21 6.63
N ASN A 142 -4.18 17.15 7.70
CA ASN A 142 -3.62 18.33 8.37
C ASN A 142 -2.72 19.13 7.41
N TYR A 143 -1.90 18.45 6.59
CA TYR A 143 -1.09 19.12 5.58
C TYR A 143 -1.94 19.96 4.62
N PHE A 144 -3.10 19.45 4.19
CA PHE A 144 -3.98 20.19 3.29
C PHE A 144 -4.80 21.25 4.04
N GLU A 145 -5.23 21.02 5.28
CA GLU A 145 -5.88 22.04 6.12
C GLU A 145 -4.96 23.26 6.31
N ASP A 146 -3.69 23.03 6.64
CA ASP A 146 -2.69 24.10 6.76
C ASP A 146 -2.44 24.79 5.42
N THR A 147 -2.42 24.04 4.33
CA THR A 147 -2.25 24.60 2.99
C THR A 147 -3.43 25.48 2.60
N PHE A 148 -4.67 25.05 2.87
CA PHE A 148 -5.87 25.81 2.56
C PHE A 148 -6.03 27.03 3.44
N SER A 149 -5.69 26.93 4.74
CA SER A 149 -5.74 28.08 5.64
C SER A 149 -4.77 29.18 5.22
N THR A 150 -3.62 28.81 4.67
CA THR A 150 -2.55 29.77 4.30
C THR A 150 -2.70 30.27 2.87
N PHE A 151 -3.10 29.41 1.94
CA PHE A 151 -3.06 29.69 0.49
C PHE A 151 -4.42 29.53 -0.21
N GLY A 152 -5.52 29.40 0.55
CA GLY A 152 -6.84 29.11 -0.02
C GLY A 152 -7.26 30.08 -1.10
N GLU A 153 -7.08 31.40 -0.90
CA GLU A 153 -7.42 32.41 -1.91
C GLU A 153 -6.56 32.30 -3.19
N VAL A 154 -5.28 31.98 -3.03
CA VAL A 154 -4.37 31.75 -4.18
C VAL A 154 -4.80 30.52 -4.95
N LEU A 155 -5.21 29.44 -4.25
CA LEU A 155 -5.67 28.21 -4.87
C LEU A 155 -7.02 28.37 -5.55
N LYS A 156 -7.93 29.21 -5.03
CA LYS A 156 -9.18 29.56 -5.71
C LYS A 156 -8.94 30.34 -7.02
N ASN A 157 -7.94 31.21 -7.02
CA ASN A 157 -7.55 32.01 -8.17
C ASN A 157 -6.42 31.38 -8.99
N TYR A 158 -6.38 30.03 -9.08
CA TYR A 158 -5.29 29.23 -9.65
C TYR A 158 -4.92 29.60 -11.10
N ASN A 159 -5.82 30.18 -11.87
CA ASN A 159 -5.58 30.62 -13.26
C ASN A 159 -4.80 31.92 -13.37
N SER A 160 -4.69 32.71 -12.29
CA SER A 160 -3.96 33.98 -12.32
C SER A 160 -2.45 33.76 -12.48
N LEU A 161 -1.78 34.71 -13.10
CA LEU A 161 -0.33 34.64 -13.32
C LEU A 161 0.43 34.60 -11.97
N GLU A 162 -0.02 35.37 -10.99
CA GLU A 162 0.56 35.45 -9.65
C GLU A 162 0.40 34.16 -8.88
N SER A 163 -0.74 33.46 -9.05
CA SER A 163 -1.00 32.17 -8.39
C SER A 163 -0.14 31.05 -8.91
N LYS A 164 0.20 31.03 -10.20
CA LYS A 164 0.95 29.95 -10.86
C LYS A 164 2.29 29.66 -10.20
N GLU A 165 3.06 30.70 -9.85
CA GLU A 165 4.35 30.52 -9.21
C GLU A 165 4.21 29.93 -7.78
N THR A 166 3.22 30.42 -7.05
CA THR A 166 2.92 29.91 -5.69
C THR A 166 2.46 28.45 -5.75
N ILE A 167 1.56 28.11 -6.70
CA ILE A 167 1.10 26.75 -6.91
C ILE A 167 2.26 25.80 -7.29
N HIS A 168 3.17 26.25 -8.14
CA HIS A 168 4.35 25.48 -8.49
C HIS A 168 5.25 25.21 -7.27
N ARG A 169 5.42 26.20 -6.39
CA ARG A 169 6.15 26.01 -5.12
C ARG A 169 5.43 25.04 -4.18
N LEU A 170 4.10 25.12 -4.10
CA LEU A 170 3.27 24.19 -3.31
C LEU A 170 3.36 22.76 -3.86
N ALA A 171 3.33 22.57 -5.18
CA ALA A 171 3.52 21.25 -5.79
C ALA A 171 4.88 20.63 -5.44
N LYS A 172 5.96 21.42 -5.43
CA LYS A 172 7.27 20.96 -4.97
C LYS A 172 7.28 20.58 -3.48
N LYS A 173 6.62 21.39 -2.62
CA LYS A 173 6.44 21.05 -1.20
C LYS A 173 5.63 19.77 -1.03
N GLY A 174 4.55 19.60 -1.80
CA GLY A 174 3.75 18.38 -1.83
C GLY A 174 4.56 17.15 -2.21
N THR A 175 5.44 17.26 -3.23
CA THR A 175 6.37 16.17 -3.60
C THR A 175 7.34 15.82 -2.45
N SER A 176 7.84 16.82 -1.72
CA SER A 176 8.71 16.59 -0.55
C SER A 176 7.94 15.94 0.60
N PHE A 177 6.71 16.37 0.82
CA PHE A 177 5.80 15.77 1.80
C PHE A 177 5.52 14.29 1.47
N LEU A 178 5.22 13.97 0.21
CA LEU A 178 5.06 12.58 -0.24
C LEU A 178 6.29 11.71 0.01
N LYS A 179 7.50 12.25 -0.20
CA LYS A 179 8.74 11.52 0.11
C LYS A 179 8.84 11.20 1.60
N THR A 180 8.47 12.13 2.46
CA THR A 180 8.47 11.93 3.91
C THR A 180 7.45 10.87 4.34
N LEU A 181 6.22 10.95 3.83
CA LEU A 181 5.17 9.97 4.10
C LEU A 181 5.55 8.56 3.64
N ASN A 182 6.06 8.42 2.41
CA ASN A 182 6.51 7.14 1.90
C ASN A 182 7.64 6.54 2.74
N LYS A 183 8.58 7.38 3.19
CA LYS A 183 9.67 6.94 4.07
C LYS A 183 9.13 6.44 5.42
N GLN A 184 8.20 7.16 6.04
CA GLN A 184 7.59 6.75 7.31
C GLN A 184 6.78 5.47 7.16
N PHE A 185 5.98 5.36 6.11
CA PHE A 185 5.22 4.15 5.79
C PHE A 185 6.16 2.94 5.66
N LEU A 186 7.22 3.06 4.87
CA LEU A 186 8.19 1.98 4.67
C LEU A 186 8.93 1.61 5.98
N GLN A 187 9.28 2.60 6.81
CA GLN A 187 9.90 2.34 8.11
C GLN A 187 8.96 1.55 9.04
N ARG A 188 7.69 1.94 9.12
CA ARG A 188 6.68 1.24 9.91
C ARG A 188 6.48 -0.19 9.41
N HIS A 189 6.31 -0.38 8.10
CA HIS A 189 6.16 -1.70 7.50
C HIS A 189 7.37 -2.60 7.75
N ASN A 190 8.58 -2.08 7.56
CA ASN A 190 9.79 -2.84 7.83
C ASN A 190 9.89 -3.27 9.31
N GLN A 191 9.50 -2.40 10.26
CA GLN A 191 9.45 -2.76 11.66
C GLN A 191 8.40 -3.84 11.95
N MET A 192 7.21 -3.75 11.35
CA MET A 192 6.18 -4.79 11.49
C MET A 192 6.66 -6.13 10.92
N TYR A 193 7.29 -6.14 9.75
CA TYR A 193 7.85 -7.36 9.16
C TYR A 193 8.96 -7.96 10.01
N LEU A 194 9.87 -7.14 10.56
CA LEU A 194 10.92 -7.62 11.45
C LEU A 194 10.33 -8.23 12.73
N ASN A 195 9.36 -7.57 13.35
CA ASN A 195 8.69 -8.10 14.54
C ASN A 195 7.95 -9.41 14.25
N ASN A 196 7.23 -9.48 13.11
CA ASN A 196 6.54 -10.69 12.70
C ASN A 196 7.54 -11.82 12.37
N TYR A 197 8.66 -11.49 11.72
CA TYR A 197 9.73 -12.45 11.46
C TYR A 197 10.28 -13.05 12.75
N GLU A 198 10.61 -12.22 13.74
CA GLU A 198 11.09 -12.69 15.04
C GLU A 198 10.04 -13.54 15.79
N GLN A 199 8.77 -13.17 15.70
CA GLN A 199 7.68 -13.94 16.30
C GLN A 199 7.53 -15.31 15.63
N VAL A 200 7.55 -15.37 14.29
CA VAL A 200 7.47 -16.62 13.52
C VAL A 200 8.69 -17.50 13.78
N GLU A 201 9.89 -16.93 13.82
CA GLU A 201 11.12 -17.66 14.16
C GLU A 201 11.06 -18.24 15.57
N ASN A 202 10.58 -17.48 16.55
CA ASN A 202 10.43 -17.94 17.92
C ASN A 202 9.34 -19.01 18.06
N LEU A 203 8.23 -18.88 17.30
CA LEU A 203 7.14 -19.86 17.28
C LEU A 203 7.61 -21.16 16.63
N SER A 204 8.30 -21.10 15.49
CA SER A 204 8.84 -22.27 14.81
C SER A 204 9.85 -23.03 15.68
N LYS A 205 10.74 -22.33 16.39
CA LYS A 205 11.67 -22.96 17.35
C LYS A 205 10.97 -23.68 18.48
N LYS A 206 9.74 -23.27 18.86
CA LYS A 206 8.95 -23.95 19.92
C LYS A 206 8.12 -25.11 19.37
N ILE A 207 7.57 -24.98 18.19
CA ILE A 207 6.66 -25.96 17.60
C ILE A 207 7.40 -27.10 16.92
N LEU A 208 8.53 -26.85 16.25
CA LEU A 208 9.32 -27.87 15.57
C LEU A 208 9.69 -29.08 16.46
N PRO A 209 10.19 -28.90 17.69
CA PRO A 209 10.50 -30.05 18.54
C PRO A 209 9.27 -30.86 18.92
N VAL A 210 8.12 -30.21 19.10
CA VAL A 210 6.85 -30.89 19.44
C VAL A 210 6.38 -31.74 18.26
N ILE A 211 6.35 -31.16 17.05
CA ILE A 211 5.97 -31.85 15.81
C ILE A 211 6.94 -33.03 15.57
N HIS A 212 8.23 -32.80 15.78
CA HIS A 212 9.25 -33.83 15.61
C HIS A 212 9.05 -35.04 16.57
N ASN A 213 8.73 -34.77 17.81
CA ASN A 213 8.44 -35.83 18.79
C ASN A 213 7.16 -36.60 18.44
N GLU A 214 6.10 -35.90 18.07
CA GLU A 214 4.81 -36.49 17.64
C GLU A 214 5.01 -37.36 16.39
N ILE A 215 5.72 -36.87 15.40
CA ILE A 215 6.04 -37.61 14.18
C ILE A 215 6.84 -38.86 14.51
N ASN A 216 7.84 -38.76 15.36
CA ASN A 216 8.65 -39.92 15.78
C ASN A 216 7.85 -40.99 16.54
N GLU A 217 6.87 -40.60 17.37
CA GLU A 217 6.01 -41.55 18.09
C GLU A 217 4.98 -42.23 17.18
N TYR A 218 4.31 -41.49 16.32
CA TYR A 218 3.24 -42.04 15.46
C TYR A 218 3.73 -42.81 14.25
N PHE A 219 4.92 -42.51 13.73
CA PHE A 219 5.36 -43.02 12.41
C PHE A 219 6.46 -44.08 12.49
N LYS A 220 6.71 -44.66 13.64
CA LYS A 220 7.70 -45.73 13.80
C LYS A 220 7.48 -46.95 12.89
N ASN A 221 6.30 -47.13 12.27
CA ASN A 221 5.89 -48.31 11.52
C ASN A 221 5.19 -48.02 10.19
N ILE A 222 5.38 -46.87 9.56
CA ILE A 222 4.69 -46.51 8.35
C ILE A 222 5.58 -46.61 7.09
N GLU A 223 5.03 -47.08 5.97
CA GLU A 223 5.72 -47.21 4.69
C GLU A 223 6.21 -45.88 4.13
N GLU A 224 7.37 -45.88 3.43
CA GLU A 224 8.10 -44.69 2.97
C GLU A 224 7.26 -43.73 2.08
N ASP A 225 6.37 -44.28 1.25
CA ASP A 225 5.52 -43.48 0.34
C ASP A 225 4.46 -42.64 1.08
N LEU A 226 3.91 -43.19 2.17
CA LEU A 226 2.96 -42.48 3.02
C LEU A 226 3.62 -41.32 3.77
N LEU A 227 4.84 -41.49 4.23
CA LEU A 227 5.64 -40.48 4.90
C LEU A 227 5.99 -39.31 3.94
N CYS A 228 6.28 -39.61 2.69
CA CYS A 228 6.58 -38.58 1.68
C CYS A 228 5.36 -37.72 1.33
N ASN A 229 4.17 -38.31 1.22
CA ASN A 229 2.92 -37.60 0.96
C ASN A 229 2.50 -36.74 2.16
N LEU A 230 2.61 -37.27 3.38
CA LEU A 230 2.30 -36.56 4.61
C LEU A 230 3.26 -35.37 4.82
N SER A 231 4.55 -35.54 4.53
CA SER A 231 5.54 -34.47 4.60
C SER A 231 5.20 -33.30 3.69
N ARG A 232 4.75 -33.57 2.44
CA ARG A 232 4.30 -32.52 1.52
C ARG A 232 3.03 -31.80 1.99
N GLU A 233 2.09 -32.54 2.59
CA GLU A 233 0.85 -31.98 3.09
C GLU A 233 1.09 -31.10 4.32
N ILE A 234 1.97 -31.52 5.22
CA ILE A 234 2.41 -30.72 6.38
C ILE A 234 3.12 -29.46 5.91
N ASP A 235 4.03 -29.56 4.94
CA ASP A 235 4.76 -28.44 4.36
C ASP A 235 3.81 -27.39 3.78
N SER A 236 2.85 -27.82 2.98
CA SER A 236 1.83 -26.93 2.41
C SER A 236 1.00 -26.22 3.49
N LYS A 237 0.55 -26.95 4.51
CA LYS A 237 -0.24 -26.37 5.62
C LYS A 237 0.55 -25.41 6.49
N ILE A 238 1.80 -25.68 6.78
CA ILE A 238 2.68 -24.77 7.53
C ILE A 238 2.86 -23.46 6.74
N GLN A 239 3.10 -23.54 5.42
CA GLN A 239 3.21 -22.37 4.57
C GLN A 239 1.92 -21.55 4.57
N ASP A 240 0.77 -22.19 4.48
CA ASP A 240 -0.54 -21.53 4.52
C ASP A 240 -0.80 -20.82 5.85
N ILE A 241 -0.50 -21.49 6.98
CA ILE A 241 -0.68 -20.92 8.33
C ILE A 241 0.24 -19.71 8.53
N ILE A 242 1.50 -19.81 8.14
CA ILE A 242 2.45 -18.70 8.21
C ILE A 242 1.97 -17.54 7.34
N PHE A 243 1.50 -17.83 6.14
CA PHE A 243 1.02 -16.83 5.21
C PHE A 243 -0.25 -16.13 5.72
N GLN A 244 -1.22 -16.88 6.25
CA GLN A 244 -2.46 -16.33 6.83
C GLN A 244 -2.18 -15.48 8.06
N SER A 245 -1.29 -15.93 8.96
CA SER A 245 -0.91 -15.20 10.17
C SER A 245 -0.21 -13.86 9.87
N LEU A 246 0.49 -13.78 8.74
CA LEU A 246 1.18 -12.56 8.30
C LEU A 246 0.29 -11.63 7.45
N SER A 247 -0.77 -12.19 6.85
CA SER A 247 -1.70 -11.44 5.99
C SER A 247 -2.86 -10.79 6.78
N ASN A 248 -3.17 -11.31 7.98
CA ASN A 248 -4.24 -10.82 8.85
C ASN A 248 -3.69 -10.42 10.23
N PRO A 249 -3.10 -9.24 10.40
CA PRO A 249 -2.59 -8.78 11.70
C PRO A 249 -3.69 -8.36 12.70
N GLU A 250 -4.97 -8.49 12.37
CA GLU A 250 -6.12 -8.04 13.18
C GLU A 250 -6.99 -9.19 13.72
N GLN A 251 -6.42 -10.39 13.99
CA GLN A 251 -7.11 -11.39 14.83
C GLN A 251 -6.33 -11.69 16.10
#